data_6662c7af1de4acc9073c58b154da27d3
#
_entry.id   6662c7af1de4acc9073c58b154da27d3
#
_cell.length_a   1.000
_cell.length_b   1.000
_cell.length_c   1.000
_cell.angle_alpha   90.00
_cell.angle_beta   90.00
_cell.angle_gamma   90.00
#
_symmetry.space_group_name_H-M   'P 1'
#
loop_
_entity.id
_entity.type
_entity.pdbx_description
1 polymer ?
#
loop_
_entity_poly.entity_id
_entity_poly.type
_entity_poly.pdbx_seq_one_letter_code
_entity_poly.pdbx_strand_id
1 'polypeptide(L)'
;MKSRFEKARKALIFWTLFIGLGAVGGAACMLIDPSGKALGMDAMLPFFQKMPLAELLFQDFVFSGISLLIVNGLTNLTAAVLLLRRKHAGVVLGGVFGVTLMLWICIQFWLFPLNFMSTLYFFFGLAQALTGYAAWVFERQENFTVRREDYPHIGANPKRLVVYFSRMGYVRRKAFEEAERTGAEVYEIKAAERTEGTLGFWWCGRYGMHRWAMPIQPVTVDLTAYEHVTLCSPIWVFTLAAPVRAFCQAAAGKIREADYVLVHFNPSRYENAADEIDRLLGLKRTDLRSFACQMGRYREVVKKTPGEISA
;
A
#
# COMPACT_ATOMS: atom_id res chain seq x y z
N MET A 1 -13.65 12.07 12.62
CA MET A 1 -12.32 12.33 12.01
C MET A 1 -12.37 11.98 10.53
N LYS A 2 -11.88 12.83 9.59
CA LYS A 2 -11.85 12.47 8.15
C LYS A 2 -10.92 11.28 7.94
N SER A 3 -11.36 10.31 7.12
CA SER A 3 -10.57 9.12 6.78
C SER A 3 -9.23 9.49 6.12
N ARG A 4 -8.27 8.59 6.11
CA ARG A 4 -6.96 8.82 5.46
C ARG A 4 -7.11 8.96 3.97
N PHE A 5 -7.96 8.12 3.38
CA PHE A 5 -8.29 8.23 1.97
C PHE A 5 -8.82 9.62 1.62
N GLU A 6 -9.78 10.16 2.40
CA GLU A 6 -10.32 11.49 2.15
C GLU A 6 -9.26 12.61 2.24
N LYS A 7 -8.28 12.49 3.14
CA LYS A 7 -7.17 13.44 3.22
C LYS A 7 -6.27 13.35 1.99
N ALA A 8 -5.87 12.13 1.62
CA ALA A 8 -5.02 11.90 0.45
C ALA A 8 -5.73 12.31 -0.86
N ARG A 9 -7.03 12.00 -0.99
CA ARG A 9 -7.85 12.41 -2.14
C ARG A 9 -7.91 13.94 -2.28
N LYS A 10 -8.09 14.68 -1.19
CA LYS A 10 -8.07 16.16 -1.22
C LYS A 10 -6.72 16.72 -1.63
N ALA A 11 -5.64 16.15 -1.11
CA ALA A 11 -4.29 16.55 -1.51
C ALA A 11 -4.04 16.24 -3.00
N LEU A 12 -4.56 15.11 -3.52
CA LEU A 12 -4.45 14.76 -4.92
C LEU A 12 -5.28 15.70 -5.82
N ILE A 13 -6.48 16.13 -5.38
CA ILE A 13 -7.28 17.16 -6.06
C ILE A 13 -6.49 18.48 -6.13
N PHE A 14 -5.84 18.88 -5.04
CA PHE A 14 -5.01 20.07 -5.05
C PHE A 14 -3.89 19.96 -6.10
N TRP A 15 -3.13 18.88 -6.12
CA TRP A 15 -2.04 18.70 -7.08
C TRP A 15 -2.54 18.66 -8.52
N THR A 16 -3.61 17.94 -8.81
CA THR A 16 -4.16 17.83 -10.17
C THR A 16 -4.71 19.17 -10.66
N LEU A 17 -5.35 19.96 -9.81
CA LEU A 17 -5.82 21.31 -10.18
C LEU A 17 -4.63 22.26 -10.34
N PHE A 18 -3.68 22.26 -9.43
CA PHE A 18 -2.53 23.15 -9.46
C PHE A 18 -1.70 22.94 -10.73
N ILE A 19 -1.36 21.70 -11.05
CA ILE A 19 -0.57 21.36 -12.24
C ILE A 19 -1.41 21.57 -13.51
N GLY A 20 -2.67 21.15 -13.50
CA GLY A 20 -3.56 21.28 -14.67
C GLY A 20 -3.80 22.74 -15.05
N LEU A 21 -4.14 23.59 -14.09
CA LEU A 21 -4.35 25.02 -14.34
C LEU A 21 -3.05 25.73 -14.72
N GLY A 22 -1.93 25.39 -14.06
CA GLY A 22 -0.61 25.89 -14.41
C GLY A 22 -0.22 25.54 -15.86
N ALA A 23 -0.47 24.29 -16.28
CA ALA A 23 -0.20 23.84 -17.65
C ALA A 23 -1.10 24.55 -18.68
N VAL A 24 -2.38 24.76 -18.37
CA VAL A 24 -3.29 25.55 -19.23
C VAL A 24 -2.81 26.99 -19.36
N GLY A 25 -2.43 27.65 -18.25
CA GLY A 25 -1.88 29.00 -18.26
C GLY A 25 -0.59 29.10 -19.06
N GLY A 26 0.37 28.19 -18.83
CA GLY A 26 1.62 28.14 -19.59
C GLY A 26 1.39 27.90 -21.08
N ALA A 27 0.50 26.98 -21.44
CA ALA A 27 0.12 26.72 -22.82
C ALA A 27 -0.52 27.96 -23.48
N ALA A 28 -1.43 28.64 -22.77
CA ALA A 28 -2.08 29.86 -23.28
C ALA A 28 -1.01 30.95 -23.56
N CYS A 29 -0.05 31.16 -22.68
CA CYS A 29 1.04 32.11 -22.91
C CYS A 29 1.88 31.74 -24.15
N MET A 30 2.22 30.46 -24.33
CA MET A 30 2.97 29.97 -25.49
C MET A 30 2.19 30.10 -26.80
N LEU A 31 0.85 29.99 -26.77
CA LEU A 31 0.01 30.14 -27.95
C LEU A 31 -0.27 31.60 -28.30
N ILE A 32 -0.31 32.50 -27.30
CA ILE A 32 -0.50 33.95 -27.48
C ILE A 32 0.79 34.59 -27.98
N ASP A 33 1.92 34.21 -27.42
CA ASP A 33 3.25 34.63 -27.85
C ASP A 33 4.14 33.42 -28.19
N PRO A 34 4.08 32.92 -29.44
CA PRO A 34 4.89 31.77 -29.87
C PRO A 34 6.39 32.01 -29.83
N SER A 35 6.85 33.23 -29.76
CA SER A 35 8.28 33.55 -29.60
C SER A 35 8.85 33.18 -28.22
N GLY A 36 7.96 32.99 -27.23
CA GLY A 36 8.31 32.65 -25.84
C GLY A 36 8.81 33.82 -25.01
N LYS A 37 8.86 35.02 -25.56
CA LYS A 37 9.38 36.24 -24.87
C LYS A 37 8.52 36.61 -23.66
N ALA A 38 7.21 36.47 -23.76
CA ALA A 38 6.26 36.76 -22.66
C ALA A 38 6.54 35.92 -21.39
N LEU A 39 7.10 34.71 -21.54
CA LEU A 39 7.48 33.81 -20.46
C LEU A 39 9.01 33.84 -20.17
N GLY A 40 9.79 34.61 -20.90
CA GLY A 40 11.25 34.59 -20.82
C GLY A 40 11.86 33.22 -21.27
N MET A 41 11.17 32.53 -22.20
CA MET A 41 11.57 31.22 -22.68
C MET A 41 12.26 31.25 -24.07
N ASP A 42 12.38 32.40 -24.68
CA ASP A 42 13.00 32.63 -25.99
C ASP A 42 14.42 32.04 -26.06
N ALA A 43 15.20 32.12 -24.99
CA ALA A 43 16.53 31.51 -24.87
C ALA A 43 16.52 29.95 -24.94
N MET A 44 15.34 29.30 -24.78
CA MET A 44 15.22 27.84 -24.84
C MET A 44 14.95 27.34 -26.27
N LEU A 45 14.43 28.19 -27.14
CA LEU A 45 14.07 27.80 -28.52
C LEU A 45 15.22 27.22 -29.32
N PRO A 46 16.49 27.72 -29.26
CA PRO A 46 17.62 27.13 -29.97
C PRO A 46 17.93 25.68 -29.56
N PHE A 47 17.58 25.26 -28.36
CA PHE A 47 17.77 23.88 -27.92
C PHE A 47 16.74 22.93 -28.56
N PHE A 48 15.48 23.37 -28.68
CA PHE A 48 14.45 22.62 -29.38
C PHE A 48 14.77 22.48 -30.88
N GLN A 49 15.38 23.50 -31.50
CA GLN A 49 15.75 23.50 -32.90
C GLN A 49 16.88 22.53 -33.25
N LYS A 50 17.51 21.88 -32.25
CA LYS A 50 18.46 20.80 -32.45
C LYS A 50 17.81 19.40 -32.49
N MET A 51 16.51 19.34 -32.23
CA MET A 51 15.76 18.08 -32.20
C MET A 51 15.45 17.56 -33.61
N PRO A 52 15.27 16.24 -33.77
CA PRO A 52 14.69 15.69 -35.00
C PRO A 52 13.32 16.33 -35.27
N LEU A 53 13.03 16.60 -36.54
CA LEU A 53 11.81 17.28 -36.99
C LEU A 53 11.65 18.73 -36.49
N ALA A 54 12.73 19.38 -36.07
CA ALA A 54 12.69 20.75 -35.55
C ALA A 54 12.11 21.74 -36.57
N GLU A 55 12.44 21.58 -37.84
CA GLU A 55 11.92 22.41 -38.94
C GLU A 55 10.39 22.33 -39.07
N LEU A 56 9.77 21.23 -38.59
CA LEU A 56 8.30 21.04 -38.64
C LEU A 56 7.63 21.42 -37.32
N LEU A 57 8.25 21.09 -36.18
CA LEU A 57 7.56 21.13 -34.87
C LEU A 57 8.06 22.23 -33.94
N PHE A 58 9.32 22.69 -34.09
CA PHE A 58 9.98 23.54 -33.11
C PHE A 58 10.52 24.86 -33.70
N GLN A 59 9.83 25.40 -34.69
CA GLN A 59 10.16 26.74 -35.18
C GLN A 59 9.79 27.82 -34.16
N ASP A 60 8.79 27.52 -33.36
CA ASP A 60 8.27 28.36 -32.26
C ASP A 60 7.75 27.50 -31.11
N PHE A 61 7.05 28.09 -30.14
CA PHE A 61 6.47 27.39 -29.00
C PHE A 61 5.04 26.88 -29.20
N VAL A 62 4.44 26.96 -30.41
CA VAL A 62 3.06 26.51 -30.65
C VAL A 62 2.91 25.01 -30.36
N PHE A 63 3.78 24.17 -30.92
CA PHE A 63 3.74 22.73 -30.69
C PHE A 63 3.96 22.36 -29.21
N SER A 64 4.89 23.03 -28.55
CA SER A 64 5.17 22.86 -27.12
C SER A 64 3.98 23.26 -26.26
N GLY A 65 3.31 24.37 -26.60
CA GLY A 65 2.10 24.83 -25.93
C GLY A 65 0.93 23.86 -26.08
N ILE A 66 0.66 23.36 -27.29
CA ILE A 66 -0.38 22.36 -27.53
C ILE A 66 -0.07 21.07 -26.77
N SER A 67 1.18 20.60 -26.82
CA SER A 67 1.62 19.39 -26.11
C SER A 67 1.46 19.55 -24.60
N LEU A 68 1.85 20.69 -24.02
CA LEU A 68 1.68 21.00 -22.60
C LEU A 68 0.20 21.01 -22.19
N LEU A 69 -0.66 21.63 -23.02
CA LEU A 69 -2.10 21.67 -22.80
C LEU A 69 -2.70 20.27 -22.74
N ILE A 70 -2.37 19.42 -23.71
CA ILE A 70 -2.93 18.08 -23.81
C ILE A 70 -2.36 17.17 -22.70
N VAL A 71 -1.04 17.09 -22.60
CA VAL A 71 -0.35 16.09 -21.77
C VAL A 71 -0.44 16.41 -20.28
N ASN A 72 -0.32 17.67 -19.89
CA ASN A 72 -0.32 18.07 -18.47
C ASN A 72 -1.56 18.89 -18.08
N GLY A 73 -2.17 19.65 -19.00
CA GLY A 73 -3.35 20.46 -18.73
C GLY A 73 -4.63 19.62 -18.64
N LEU A 74 -5.12 19.17 -19.79
CA LEU A 74 -6.40 18.47 -19.89
C LEU A 74 -6.42 17.15 -19.12
N THR A 75 -5.33 16.41 -19.11
CA THR A 75 -5.23 15.15 -18.37
C THR A 75 -5.41 15.38 -16.86
N ASN A 76 -4.67 16.34 -16.28
CA ASN A 76 -4.79 16.64 -14.85
C ASN A 76 -6.16 17.22 -14.48
N LEU A 77 -6.75 18.09 -15.32
CA LEU A 77 -8.11 18.60 -15.09
C LEU A 77 -9.15 17.48 -15.17
N THR A 78 -8.99 16.53 -16.10
CA THR A 78 -9.85 15.34 -16.18
C THR A 78 -9.74 14.51 -14.90
N ALA A 79 -8.53 14.26 -14.41
CA ALA A 79 -8.32 13.54 -13.14
C ALA A 79 -8.96 14.30 -11.98
N ALA A 80 -8.84 15.64 -11.92
CA ALA A 80 -9.48 16.47 -10.89
C ALA A 80 -11.00 16.30 -10.90
N VAL A 81 -11.63 16.35 -12.06
CA VAL A 81 -13.10 16.14 -12.21
C VAL A 81 -13.51 14.74 -11.72
N LEU A 82 -12.76 13.70 -12.11
CA LEU A 82 -13.03 12.34 -11.66
C LEU A 82 -12.87 12.18 -10.15
N LEU A 83 -11.85 12.81 -9.56
CA LEU A 83 -11.62 12.84 -8.11
C LEU A 83 -12.76 13.58 -7.37
N LEU A 84 -13.22 14.70 -7.90
CA LEU A 84 -14.37 15.44 -7.35
C LEU A 84 -15.65 14.59 -7.41
N ARG A 85 -15.84 13.83 -8.47
CA ARG A 85 -16.94 12.86 -8.64
C ARG A 85 -16.73 11.55 -7.87
N ARG A 86 -15.69 11.45 -7.04
CA ARG A 86 -15.35 10.24 -6.23
C ARG A 86 -15.18 8.96 -7.05
N LYS A 87 -14.73 9.06 -8.29
CA LYS A 87 -14.48 7.90 -9.15
C LYS A 87 -13.07 7.32 -8.87
N HIS A 88 -12.98 6.00 -8.73
CA HIS A 88 -11.70 5.29 -8.56
C HIS A 88 -10.68 5.63 -9.66
N ALA A 89 -11.14 5.76 -10.91
CA ALA A 89 -10.29 6.16 -12.02
C ALA A 89 -9.56 7.49 -11.78
N GLY A 90 -10.18 8.45 -11.06
CA GLY A 90 -9.53 9.71 -10.70
C GLY A 90 -8.33 9.52 -9.77
N VAL A 91 -8.39 8.55 -8.86
CA VAL A 91 -7.27 8.23 -7.96
C VAL A 91 -6.09 7.66 -8.74
N VAL A 92 -6.35 6.70 -9.62
CA VAL A 92 -5.32 6.06 -10.46
C VAL A 92 -4.71 7.08 -11.42
N LEU A 93 -5.55 7.76 -12.21
CA LEU A 93 -5.09 8.72 -13.21
C LEU A 93 -4.36 9.91 -12.59
N GLY A 94 -4.86 10.43 -11.45
CA GLY A 94 -4.18 11.51 -10.73
C GLY A 94 -2.75 11.15 -10.32
N GLY A 95 -2.51 9.92 -9.86
CA GLY A 95 -1.17 9.42 -9.56
C GLY A 95 -0.31 9.23 -10.82
N VAL A 96 -0.87 8.63 -11.86
CA VAL A 96 -0.18 8.40 -13.15
C VAL A 96 0.26 9.73 -13.78
N PHE A 97 -0.59 10.75 -13.77
CA PHE A 97 -0.24 12.05 -14.37
C PHE A 97 0.85 12.80 -13.59
N GLY A 98 1.06 12.49 -12.30
CA GLY A 98 2.26 12.93 -11.59
C GLY A 98 3.55 12.31 -12.18
N VAL A 99 3.51 10.99 -12.52
CA VAL A 99 4.62 10.33 -13.21
C VAL A 99 4.80 10.89 -14.62
N THR A 100 3.70 11.15 -15.34
CA THR A 100 3.76 11.78 -16.68
C THR A 100 4.46 13.14 -16.63
N LEU A 101 4.16 13.98 -15.63
CA LEU A 101 4.84 15.25 -15.43
C LEU A 101 6.34 15.05 -15.15
N MET A 102 6.71 14.10 -14.29
CA MET A 102 8.13 13.80 -14.05
C MET A 102 8.85 13.40 -15.34
N LEU A 103 8.25 12.52 -16.15
CA LEU A 103 8.82 12.12 -17.44
C LEU A 103 8.95 13.29 -18.42
N TRP A 104 7.95 14.17 -18.46
CA TRP A 104 7.99 15.41 -19.25
C TRP A 104 9.17 16.28 -18.83
N ILE A 105 9.40 16.43 -17.54
CA ILE A 105 10.53 17.22 -17.03
C ILE A 105 11.86 16.51 -17.25
N CYS A 106 11.94 15.18 -17.20
CA CYS A 106 13.14 14.43 -17.56
C CYS A 106 13.57 14.71 -19.01
N ILE A 107 12.61 14.82 -19.95
CA ILE A 107 12.88 15.25 -21.32
C ILE A 107 13.47 16.68 -21.34
N GLN A 108 12.91 17.59 -20.54
CA GLN A 108 13.44 18.95 -20.43
C GLN A 108 14.87 18.98 -19.86
N PHE A 109 15.19 18.16 -18.86
CA PHE A 109 16.55 18.04 -18.31
C PHE A 109 17.57 17.51 -19.34
N TRP A 110 17.11 16.71 -20.29
CA TRP A 110 17.96 16.24 -21.39
C TRP A 110 18.15 17.34 -22.45
N LEU A 111 17.14 18.17 -22.71
CA LEU A 111 17.16 19.20 -23.75
C LEU A 111 17.86 20.49 -23.30
N PHE A 112 17.65 20.90 -22.05
CA PHE A 112 18.09 22.19 -21.54
C PHE A 112 19.08 22.04 -20.40
N PRO A 113 19.90 23.07 -20.12
CA PRO A 113 20.62 23.17 -18.86
C PRO A 113 19.65 23.09 -17.67
N LEU A 114 20.12 22.49 -16.58
CA LEU A 114 19.33 22.39 -15.34
C LEU A 114 18.87 23.78 -14.92
N ASN A 115 17.57 23.93 -14.72
CA ASN A 115 16.97 25.19 -14.32
C ASN A 115 16.01 25.01 -13.15
N PHE A 116 15.79 26.08 -12.41
CA PHE A 116 14.96 26.06 -11.19
C PHE A 116 13.52 25.63 -11.46
N MET A 117 12.89 26.12 -12.53
CA MET A 117 11.49 25.85 -12.81
C MET A 117 11.26 24.36 -13.15
N SER A 118 12.06 23.79 -14.04
CA SER A 118 11.96 22.35 -14.36
C SER A 118 12.23 21.50 -13.12
N THR A 119 13.22 21.85 -12.30
CA THR A 119 13.50 21.14 -11.05
C THR A 119 12.30 21.17 -10.09
N LEU A 120 11.69 22.33 -9.93
CA LEU A 120 10.52 22.51 -9.07
C LEU A 120 9.33 21.69 -9.56
N TYR A 121 9.02 21.71 -10.87
CA TYR A 121 7.93 20.93 -11.44
C TYR A 121 8.18 19.42 -11.39
N PHE A 122 9.44 18.97 -11.45
CA PHE A 122 9.78 17.57 -11.20
C PHE A 122 9.35 17.13 -9.80
N PHE A 123 9.64 17.93 -8.78
CA PHE A 123 9.21 17.64 -7.41
C PHE A 123 7.70 17.76 -7.22
N PHE A 124 7.01 18.61 -7.93
CA PHE A 124 5.53 18.65 -7.92
C PHE A 124 4.96 17.36 -8.53
N GLY A 125 5.51 16.89 -9.64
CA GLY A 125 5.13 15.60 -10.23
C GLY A 125 5.37 14.43 -9.26
N LEU A 126 6.51 14.42 -8.57
CA LEU A 126 6.82 13.41 -7.54
C LEU A 126 5.82 13.48 -6.38
N ALA A 127 5.53 14.67 -5.85
CA ALA A 127 4.56 14.85 -4.77
C ALA A 127 3.15 14.39 -5.20
N GLN A 128 2.73 14.71 -6.42
CA GLN A 128 1.46 14.24 -6.99
C GLN A 128 1.44 12.71 -7.12
N ALA A 129 2.49 12.09 -7.66
CA ALA A 129 2.57 10.64 -7.84
C ALA A 129 2.53 9.90 -6.49
N LEU A 130 3.31 10.36 -5.50
CA LEU A 130 3.30 9.80 -4.14
C LEU A 130 1.95 9.97 -3.46
N THR A 131 1.30 11.13 -3.63
CA THR A 131 -0.05 11.38 -3.10
C THR A 131 -1.08 10.47 -3.74
N GLY A 132 -1.00 10.26 -5.07
CA GLY A 132 -1.85 9.34 -5.81
C GLY A 132 -1.69 7.89 -5.37
N TYR A 133 -0.45 7.44 -5.20
CA TYR A 133 -0.15 6.12 -4.66
C TYR A 133 -0.71 5.94 -3.24
N ALA A 134 -0.50 6.92 -2.36
CA ALA A 134 -1.04 6.88 -1.00
C ALA A 134 -2.58 6.85 -0.99
N ALA A 135 -3.23 7.63 -1.84
CA ALA A 135 -4.69 7.63 -1.98
C ALA A 135 -5.20 6.26 -2.46
N TRP A 136 -4.55 5.66 -3.46
CA TRP A 136 -4.89 4.32 -3.96
C TRP A 136 -4.74 3.24 -2.89
N VAL A 137 -3.65 3.26 -2.11
CA VAL A 137 -3.44 2.32 -1.00
C VAL A 137 -4.52 2.48 0.06
N PHE A 138 -4.80 3.72 0.49
CA PHE A 138 -5.79 3.99 1.53
C PHE A 138 -7.22 3.65 1.07
N GLU A 139 -7.57 3.92 -0.18
CA GLU A 139 -8.86 3.50 -0.76
C GLU A 139 -9.04 1.98 -0.68
N ARG A 140 -8.01 1.22 -1.07
CA ARG A 140 -8.02 -0.24 -0.99
C ARG A 140 -8.13 -0.76 0.43
N GLN A 141 -7.42 -0.13 1.37
CA GLN A 141 -7.44 -0.52 2.77
C GLN A 141 -8.79 -0.22 3.43
N GLU A 142 -9.39 0.93 3.16
CA GLU A 142 -10.69 1.32 3.71
C GLU A 142 -11.86 0.50 3.12
N ASN A 143 -11.73 0.05 1.88
CA ASN A 143 -12.72 -0.81 1.23
C ASN A 143 -12.58 -2.30 1.56
N PHE A 144 -11.50 -2.70 2.26
CA PHE A 144 -11.31 -4.09 2.68
C PHE A 144 -12.01 -4.32 4.01
N THR A 145 -13.22 -4.87 3.95
CA THR A 145 -14.04 -5.20 5.11
C THR A 145 -14.20 -6.71 5.26
N VAL A 146 -14.20 -7.18 6.49
CA VAL A 146 -14.44 -8.58 6.84
C VAL A 146 -15.54 -8.59 7.90
N ARG A 147 -16.70 -9.13 7.56
CA ARG A 147 -17.86 -9.16 8.43
C ARG A 147 -18.04 -10.56 9.00
N ARG A 148 -18.37 -10.65 10.28
CA ARG A 148 -18.59 -11.94 10.98
C ARG A 148 -19.79 -12.68 10.40
N GLU A 149 -20.79 -11.94 9.93
CA GLU A 149 -22.05 -12.47 9.39
C GLU A 149 -21.83 -13.29 8.10
N ASP A 150 -20.74 -13.05 7.38
CA ASP A 150 -20.38 -13.77 6.16
C ASP A 150 -19.84 -15.20 6.46
N TYR A 151 -19.71 -15.59 7.75
CA TYR A 151 -19.11 -16.83 8.24
C TYR A 151 -20.01 -17.51 9.31
N PRO A 152 -21.11 -18.17 8.89
CA PRO A 152 -22.14 -18.67 9.81
C PRO A 152 -21.69 -19.85 10.69
N HIS A 153 -20.72 -20.66 10.26
CA HIS A 153 -20.31 -21.84 11.00
C HIS A 153 -19.24 -21.58 12.09
N ILE A 154 -18.73 -20.36 12.20
CA ILE A 154 -17.81 -20.02 13.31
C ILE A 154 -18.51 -20.25 14.66
N GLY A 155 -17.86 -21.01 15.54
CA GLY A 155 -18.37 -21.38 16.86
C GLY A 155 -19.22 -22.66 16.89
N ALA A 156 -19.39 -23.35 15.75
CA ALA A 156 -20.10 -24.62 15.69
C ALA A 156 -19.34 -25.76 16.39
N ASN A 157 -18.02 -25.65 16.53
CA ASN A 157 -17.17 -26.62 17.22
C ASN A 157 -16.46 -25.95 18.43
N PRO A 158 -16.98 -26.07 19.67
CA PRO A 158 -16.42 -25.44 20.84
C PRO A 158 -15.07 -26.00 21.31
N LYS A 159 -14.60 -27.09 20.70
CA LYS A 159 -13.30 -27.70 21.02
C LYS A 159 -12.13 -27.08 20.26
N ARG A 160 -12.42 -26.23 19.27
CA ARG A 160 -11.41 -25.60 18.42
C ARG A 160 -11.47 -24.08 18.56
N LEU A 161 -10.30 -23.46 18.58
CA LEU A 161 -10.17 -22.02 18.69
C LEU A 161 -9.23 -21.49 17.59
N VAL A 162 -9.65 -20.43 16.91
CA VAL A 162 -8.76 -19.65 16.04
C VAL A 162 -8.39 -18.35 16.76
N VAL A 163 -7.12 -18.22 17.09
CA VAL A 163 -6.56 -17.01 17.70
C VAL A 163 -5.88 -16.18 16.61
N TYR A 164 -6.16 -14.89 16.56
CA TYR A 164 -5.54 -14.05 15.54
C TYR A 164 -5.22 -12.65 16.03
N PHE A 165 -4.23 -12.04 15.38
CA PHE A 165 -3.99 -10.61 15.44
C PHE A 165 -4.08 -10.01 14.03
N SER A 166 -4.81 -8.93 13.85
CA SER A 166 -4.96 -8.29 12.54
C SER A 166 -4.98 -6.79 12.63
N ARG A 167 -4.00 -6.12 12.00
CA ARG A 167 -3.91 -4.66 11.94
C ARG A 167 -4.84 -4.04 10.87
N MET A 168 -4.95 -4.69 9.71
CA MET A 168 -5.61 -4.18 8.50
C MET A 168 -6.77 -5.06 8.01
N GLY A 169 -7.16 -6.06 8.78
CA GLY A 169 -8.21 -7.00 8.39
C GLY A 169 -7.71 -8.22 7.59
N TYR A 170 -6.51 -8.18 6.99
CA TYR A 170 -6.04 -9.27 6.14
C TYR A 170 -5.88 -10.60 6.89
N VAL A 171 -5.30 -10.59 8.08
CA VAL A 171 -5.23 -11.81 8.91
C VAL A 171 -6.61 -12.20 9.42
N ARG A 172 -7.47 -11.23 9.82
CA ARG A 172 -8.85 -11.50 10.25
C ARG A 172 -9.62 -12.30 9.20
N ARG A 173 -9.49 -11.95 7.91
CA ARG A 173 -10.15 -12.72 6.85
C ARG A 173 -9.68 -14.17 6.82
N LYS A 174 -8.37 -14.42 6.90
CA LYS A 174 -7.85 -15.80 6.95
C LYS A 174 -8.25 -16.55 8.21
N ALA A 175 -8.28 -15.86 9.35
CA ALA A 175 -8.75 -16.43 10.61
C ALA A 175 -10.23 -16.82 10.53
N PHE A 176 -11.07 -15.99 9.92
CA PHE A 176 -12.49 -16.31 9.76
C PHE A 176 -12.73 -17.41 8.71
N GLU A 177 -12.00 -17.43 7.59
CA GLU A 177 -12.04 -18.53 6.63
C GLU A 177 -11.64 -19.87 7.30
N GLU A 178 -10.66 -19.85 8.20
CA GLU A 178 -10.23 -21.03 8.94
C GLU A 178 -11.25 -21.46 9.99
N ALA A 179 -11.77 -20.50 10.74
CA ALA A 179 -12.80 -20.78 11.73
C ALA A 179 -14.09 -21.32 11.08
N GLU A 180 -14.49 -20.77 9.92
CA GLU A 180 -15.61 -21.26 9.12
C GLU A 180 -15.39 -22.72 8.67
N ARG A 181 -14.19 -23.03 8.17
CA ARG A 181 -13.83 -24.37 7.70
C ARG A 181 -13.84 -25.43 8.81
N THR A 182 -13.44 -25.04 10.02
CA THR A 182 -13.26 -25.97 11.15
C THR A 182 -14.38 -25.90 12.18
N GLY A 183 -15.29 -24.95 12.04
CA GLY A 183 -16.32 -24.63 13.04
C GLY A 183 -15.76 -23.96 14.30
N ALA A 184 -14.49 -23.57 14.32
CA ALA A 184 -13.83 -23.07 15.51
C ALA A 184 -14.42 -21.77 16.04
N GLU A 185 -14.30 -21.52 17.34
CA GLU A 185 -14.46 -20.19 17.92
C GLU A 185 -13.34 -19.25 17.50
N VAL A 186 -13.52 -17.96 17.62
CA VAL A 186 -12.49 -16.97 17.27
C VAL A 186 -12.15 -16.06 18.45
N TYR A 187 -10.85 -15.79 18.61
CA TYR A 187 -10.33 -14.86 19.61
C TYR A 187 -9.35 -13.88 18.97
N GLU A 188 -9.63 -12.57 19.09
CA GLU A 188 -8.76 -11.51 18.61
C GLU A 188 -7.77 -11.05 19.69
N ILE A 189 -6.48 -11.16 19.43
CA ILE A 189 -5.45 -10.59 20.28
C ILE A 189 -5.54 -9.05 20.16
N LYS A 190 -5.72 -8.37 21.27
CA LYS A 190 -5.77 -6.90 21.33
C LYS A 190 -4.45 -6.37 21.86
N ALA A 191 -3.74 -5.59 21.05
CA ALA A 191 -2.57 -4.87 21.52
C ALA A 191 -2.97 -3.81 22.55
N ALA A 192 -2.16 -3.66 23.61
CA ALA A 192 -2.36 -2.57 24.59
C ALA A 192 -1.83 -1.24 24.05
N GLU A 193 -0.95 -1.29 23.05
CA GLU A 193 -0.37 -0.11 22.42
C GLU A 193 -1.03 0.20 21.06
N ARG A 194 -0.74 1.38 20.55
CA ARG A 194 -1.30 1.85 19.28
C ARG A 194 -0.69 1.09 18.11
N THR A 195 -1.51 0.34 17.38
CA THR A 195 -1.13 -0.37 16.15
C THR A 195 -1.66 0.29 14.89
N GLU A 196 -2.62 1.21 15.03
CA GLU A 196 -3.30 1.85 13.90
C GLU A 196 -2.60 3.13 13.45
N GLY A 197 -2.82 3.46 12.19
CA GLY A 197 -2.33 4.69 11.64
C GLY A 197 -0.88 4.63 11.17
N THR A 198 -0.35 5.76 10.67
CA THR A 198 1.04 5.88 10.25
C THR A 198 1.99 5.73 11.44
N LEU A 199 1.67 6.36 12.57
CA LEU A 199 2.47 6.21 13.80
C LEU A 199 2.43 4.78 14.31
N GLY A 200 1.26 4.12 14.32
CA GLY A 200 1.16 2.71 14.66
C GLY A 200 1.94 1.79 13.71
N PHE A 201 2.02 2.12 12.42
CA PHE A 201 2.86 1.37 11.47
C PHE A 201 4.34 1.42 11.86
N TRP A 202 4.88 2.61 12.11
CA TRP A 202 6.28 2.77 12.53
C TRP A 202 6.55 2.12 13.88
N TRP A 203 5.59 2.22 14.81
CA TRP A 203 5.69 1.62 16.13
C TRP A 203 5.71 0.09 16.05
N CYS A 204 4.81 -0.52 15.29
CA CYS A 204 4.83 -1.95 15.00
C CYS A 204 6.14 -2.39 14.33
N GLY A 205 6.65 -1.59 13.38
CA GLY A 205 7.93 -1.82 12.72
C GLY A 205 9.10 -1.85 13.69
N ARG A 206 9.15 -0.93 14.64
CA ARG A 206 10.18 -0.90 15.71
C ARG A 206 10.16 -2.17 16.53
N TYR A 207 8.99 -2.60 17.02
CA TYR A 207 8.86 -3.86 17.76
C TYR A 207 9.32 -5.07 16.93
N GLY A 208 8.96 -5.11 15.64
CA GLY A 208 9.38 -6.16 14.72
C GLY A 208 10.90 -6.21 14.54
N MET A 209 11.56 -5.05 14.29
CA MET A 209 13.02 -4.97 14.10
C MET A 209 13.79 -5.46 15.33
N HIS A 210 13.32 -5.14 16.53
CA HIS A 210 13.96 -5.55 17.77
C HIS A 210 13.50 -6.93 18.28
N ARG A 211 12.55 -7.58 17.60
CA ARG A 211 11.94 -8.83 18.02
C ARG A 211 11.37 -8.79 19.45
N TRP A 212 10.89 -7.63 19.88
CA TRP A 212 10.26 -7.46 21.18
C TRP A 212 8.83 -7.99 21.18
N ALA A 213 8.34 -8.45 22.33
CA ALA A 213 6.93 -8.68 22.56
C ALA A 213 6.24 -7.34 22.81
N MET A 214 5.13 -7.07 22.11
CA MET A 214 4.32 -5.88 22.34
C MET A 214 3.28 -6.18 23.42
N PRO A 215 3.10 -5.33 24.44
CA PRO A 215 2.07 -5.52 25.43
C PRO A 215 0.69 -5.73 24.80
N ILE A 216 -0.03 -6.73 25.31
CA ILE A 216 -1.40 -7.06 24.89
C ILE A 216 -2.37 -6.90 26.05
N GLN A 217 -3.65 -6.75 25.76
CA GLN A 217 -4.69 -6.86 26.79
C GLN A 217 -4.71 -8.28 27.35
N PRO A 218 -5.13 -8.46 28.62
CA PRO A 218 -5.22 -9.78 29.22
C PRO A 218 -5.99 -10.77 28.35
N VAL A 219 -5.46 -11.98 28.23
CA VAL A 219 -6.15 -13.07 27.51
C VAL A 219 -7.33 -13.54 28.36
N THR A 220 -8.53 -13.33 27.84
CA THR A 220 -9.77 -13.61 28.60
C THR A 220 -10.36 -14.99 28.31
N VAL A 221 -9.84 -15.69 27.31
CA VAL A 221 -10.28 -17.04 26.94
C VAL A 221 -9.46 -18.10 27.67
N ASP A 222 -10.11 -19.14 28.19
CA ASP A 222 -9.41 -20.30 28.77
C ASP A 222 -8.89 -21.21 27.68
N LEU A 223 -7.60 -21.08 27.38
CA LEU A 223 -6.94 -21.87 26.32
C LEU A 223 -6.90 -23.37 26.62
N THR A 224 -7.00 -23.79 27.89
CA THR A 224 -6.95 -25.19 28.29
C THR A 224 -8.24 -25.96 27.97
N ALA A 225 -9.34 -25.21 27.72
CA ALA A 225 -10.63 -25.78 27.34
C ALA A 225 -10.65 -26.33 25.91
N TYR A 226 -9.69 -25.89 25.06
CA TYR A 226 -9.67 -26.29 23.65
C TYR A 226 -8.70 -27.46 23.40
N GLU A 227 -9.13 -28.37 22.52
CA GLU A 227 -8.28 -29.48 22.07
C GLU A 227 -7.27 -29.01 21.03
N HIS A 228 -7.64 -28.04 20.19
CA HIS A 228 -6.80 -27.54 19.10
C HIS A 228 -6.93 -26.03 18.92
N VAL A 229 -5.79 -25.34 18.74
CA VAL A 229 -5.71 -23.90 18.51
C VAL A 229 -5.03 -23.59 17.18
N THR A 230 -5.73 -22.92 16.29
CA THR A 230 -5.12 -22.35 15.07
C THR A 230 -4.66 -20.92 15.35
N LEU A 231 -3.36 -20.65 15.22
CA LEU A 231 -2.80 -19.30 15.45
C LEU A 231 -2.56 -18.59 14.12
N CYS A 232 -3.30 -17.50 13.88
CA CYS A 232 -3.18 -16.70 12.67
C CYS A 232 -2.38 -15.41 12.96
N SER A 233 -1.23 -15.24 12.30
CA SER A 233 -0.30 -14.14 12.54
C SER A 233 0.07 -13.38 11.27
N PRO A 234 0.16 -12.03 11.30
CA PRO A 234 0.91 -11.32 10.29
C PRO A 234 2.41 -11.47 10.55
N ILE A 235 3.20 -11.28 9.48
CA ILE A 235 4.65 -11.13 9.58
C ILE A 235 5.00 -9.65 9.50
N TRP A 236 5.79 -9.17 10.45
CA TRP A 236 6.29 -7.81 10.52
C TRP A 236 7.81 -7.79 10.46
N VAL A 237 8.37 -7.01 9.54
CA VAL A 237 9.82 -6.89 9.39
C VAL A 237 10.50 -8.28 9.36
N PHE A 238 9.95 -9.17 8.52
CA PHE A 238 10.43 -10.54 8.29
C PHE A 238 10.43 -11.48 9.51
N THR A 239 9.69 -11.13 10.57
CA THR A 239 9.61 -11.91 11.82
C THR A 239 8.16 -11.98 12.33
N LEU A 240 7.92 -12.79 13.34
CA LEU A 240 6.64 -12.92 14.03
C LEU A 240 6.14 -11.55 14.53
N ALA A 241 4.84 -11.26 14.34
CA ALA A 241 4.26 -10.02 14.82
C ALA A 241 4.32 -9.91 16.34
N ALA A 242 4.70 -8.74 16.83
CA ALA A 242 4.99 -8.50 18.24
C ALA A 242 3.83 -8.77 19.21
N PRO A 243 2.54 -8.47 18.91
CA PRO A 243 1.41 -8.87 19.76
C PRO A 243 1.21 -10.38 19.81
N VAL A 244 1.47 -11.10 18.69
CA VAL A 244 1.39 -12.57 18.67
C VAL A 244 2.52 -13.19 19.49
N ARG A 245 3.71 -12.61 19.46
CA ARG A 245 4.83 -13.01 20.31
C ARG A 245 4.46 -12.90 21.79
N ALA A 246 3.84 -11.79 22.22
CA ALA A 246 3.38 -11.63 23.58
C ALA A 246 2.30 -12.64 23.97
N PHE A 247 1.36 -12.91 23.04
CA PHE A 247 0.34 -13.94 23.24
C PHE A 247 0.97 -15.32 23.42
N CYS A 248 1.92 -15.73 22.57
CA CYS A 248 2.60 -17.02 22.69
C CYS A 248 3.31 -17.18 24.04
N GLN A 249 3.96 -16.12 24.54
CA GLN A 249 4.57 -16.12 25.88
C GLN A 249 3.54 -16.32 27.00
N ALA A 250 2.37 -15.66 26.91
CA ALA A 250 1.29 -15.78 27.88
C ALA A 250 0.53 -17.11 27.79
N ALA A 251 0.57 -17.76 26.62
CA ALA A 251 -0.11 -19.02 26.32
C ALA A 251 0.78 -20.27 26.51
N ALA A 252 2.05 -20.09 26.87
CA ALA A 252 3.00 -21.18 27.04
C ALA A 252 2.48 -22.25 28.00
N GLY A 253 2.51 -23.53 27.57
CA GLY A 253 2.04 -24.68 28.34
C GLY A 253 0.52 -24.80 28.51
N LYS A 254 -0.30 -23.90 27.88
CA LYS A 254 -1.77 -23.93 28.00
C LYS A 254 -2.45 -24.49 26.75
N ILE A 255 -1.74 -24.62 25.64
CA ILE A 255 -2.24 -25.13 24.37
C ILE A 255 -1.75 -26.57 24.19
N ARG A 256 -2.66 -27.48 23.83
CA ARG A 256 -2.37 -28.91 23.63
C ARG A 256 -1.82 -29.19 22.24
N GLU A 257 -2.55 -28.72 21.22
CA GLU A 257 -2.19 -28.85 19.82
C GLU A 257 -2.37 -27.53 19.09
N ALA A 258 -1.47 -27.22 18.17
CA ALA A 258 -1.59 -26.01 17.37
C ALA A 258 -1.15 -26.20 15.92
N ASP A 259 -1.82 -25.48 15.02
CA ASP A 259 -1.39 -25.17 13.67
C ASP A 259 -1.33 -23.68 13.43
N TYR A 260 -0.59 -23.26 12.38
CA TYR A 260 -0.35 -21.84 12.15
C TYR A 260 -0.75 -21.41 10.74
N VAL A 261 -1.31 -20.21 10.67
CA VAL A 261 -1.62 -19.50 9.43
C VAL A 261 -0.87 -18.17 9.42
N LEU A 262 0.15 -18.06 8.58
CA LEU A 262 0.95 -16.83 8.45
C LEU A 262 0.50 -16.02 7.24
N VAL A 263 0.36 -14.72 7.42
CA VAL A 263 -0.02 -13.78 6.35
C VAL A 263 1.05 -12.71 6.23
N HIS A 264 1.62 -12.54 5.03
CA HIS A 264 2.76 -11.66 4.78
C HIS A 264 2.69 -11.05 3.37
N PHE A 265 3.63 -10.15 3.05
CA PHE A 265 3.62 -9.44 1.77
C PHE A 265 4.39 -10.16 0.66
N ASN A 266 5.53 -10.78 0.99
CA ASN A 266 6.44 -11.39 0.02
C ASN A 266 6.19 -12.91 -0.16
N PRO A 267 6.83 -13.60 -1.10
CA PRO A 267 6.61 -15.01 -1.36
C PRO A 267 7.38 -15.99 -0.45
N SER A 268 7.98 -15.52 0.66
CA SER A 268 8.68 -16.40 1.62
C SER A 268 7.69 -17.13 2.53
N ARG A 269 7.96 -18.41 2.86
CA ARG A 269 7.04 -19.20 3.69
C ARG A 269 7.11 -18.89 5.19
N TYR A 270 8.20 -18.29 5.66
CA TYR A 270 8.42 -17.89 7.08
C TYR A 270 8.42 -19.03 8.08
N GLU A 271 9.08 -20.14 7.76
CA GLU A 271 9.31 -21.27 8.68
C GLU A 271 9.96 -20.80 9.99
N ASN A 272 10.90 -19.86 9.91
CA ASN A 272 11.56 -19.28 11.09
C ASN A 272 10.60 -18.60 12.07
N ALA A 273 9.54 -17.97 11.60
CA ALA A 273 8.52 -17.39 12.46
C ALA A 273 7.64 -18.48 13.09
N ALA A 274 7.34 -19.55 12.37
CA ALA A 274 6.63 -20.70 12.90
C ALA A 274 7.47 -21.45 13.94
N ASP A 275 8.78 -21.64 13.71
CA ASP A 275 9.71 -22.22 14.69
C ASP A 275 9.83 -21.35 15.95
N GLU A 276 9.72 -20.02 15.81
CA GLU A 276 9.66 -19.12 16.97
C GLU A 276 8.38 -19.35 17.77
N ILE A 277 7.22 -19.56 17.11
CA ILE A 277 5.96 -19.86 17.81
C ILE A 277 6.08 -21.20 18.56
N ASP A 278 6.59 -22.26 17.90
CA ASP A 278 6.81 -23.57 18.53
C ASP A 278 7.60 -23.44 19.83
N ARG A 279 8.72 -22.73 19.78
CA ARG A 279 9.58 -22.49 20.94
C ARG A 279 8.89 -21.70 22.04
N LEU A 280 8.13 -20.67 21.70
CA LEU A 280 7.44 -19.81 22.69
C LEU A 280 6.26 -20.54 23.36
N LEU A 281 5.54 -21.38 22.64
CA LEU A 281 4.44 -22.17 23.16
C LEU A 281 4.89 -23.44 23.89
N GLY A 282 6.13 -23.90 23.63
CA GLY A 282 6.67 -25.15 24.16
C GLY A 282 6.05 -26.40 23.51
N LEU A 283 5.58 -26.32 22.27
CA LEU A 283 5.00 -27.43 21.53
C LEU A 283 5.47 -27.41 20.06
N LYS A 284 5.27 -28.51 19.34
CA LYS A 284 5.52 -28.60 17.90
C LYS A 284 4.20 -28.48 17.15
N ARG A 285 4.17 -27.59 16.14
CA ARG A 285 2.99 -27.39 15.28
C ARG A 285 2.60 -28.66 14.54
N THR A 286 1.31 -28.84 14.32
CA THR A 286 0.75 -29.93 13.49
C THR A 286 0.78 -29.59 12.01
N ASP A 287 0.57 -28.29 11.65
CA ASP A 287 0.62 -27.81 10.27
C ASP A 287 1.05 -26.35 10.21
N LEU A 288 1.50 -25.91 9.01
CA LEU A 288 1.83 -24.55 8.69
C LEU A 288 1.32 -24.17 7.31
N ARG A 289 0.40 -23.23 7.25
CA ARG A 289 -0.02 -22.59 6.01
C ARG A 289 0.46 -21.14 5.98
N SER A 290 0.96 -20.73 4.84
CA SER A 290 1.61 -19.43 4.67
C SER A 290 1.04 -18.75 3.42
N PHE A 291 0.56 -17.51 3.57
CA PHE A 291 -0.13 -16.79 2.51
C PHE A 291 0.53 -15.44 2.22
N ALA A 292 1.04 -15.28 1.01
CA ALA A 292 1.39 -13.96 0.49
C ALA A 292 0.10 -13.18 0.20
N CYS A 293 -0.04 -12.01 0.78
CA CYS A 293 -1.22 -11.15 0.66
C CYS A 293 -0.84 -9.77 0.10
N GLN A 294 -1.34 -9.45 -1.08
CA GLN A 294 -1.20 -8.14 -1.70
C GLN A 294 -2.56 -7.47 -1.82
N MET A 295 -2.82 -6.48 -0.97
CA MET A 295 -4.08 -5.71 -0.94
C MET A 295 -5.35 -6.59 -0.91
N GLY A 296 -5.33 -7.65 -0.09
CA GLY A 296 -6.45 -8.58 0.07
C GLY A 296 -6.54 -9.71 -0.97
N ARG A 297 -5.57 -9.81 -1.88
CA ARG A 297 -5.42 -10.97 -2.77
C ARG A 297 -4.41 -11.93 -2.14
N TYR A 298 -4.83 -13.17 -1.89
CA TYR A 298 -4.01 -14.18 -1.23
C TYR A 298 -3.50 -15.20 -2.24
N ARG A 299 -2.23 -15.58 -2.05
CA ARG A 299 -1.59 -16.70 -2.72
C ARG A 299 -0.92 -17.55 -1.67
N GLU A 300 -1.25 -18.83 -1.63
CA GLU A 300 -0.58 -19.77 -0.72
C GLU A 300 0.86 -20.01 -1.17
N VAL A 301 1.77 -20.02 -0.20
CA VAL A 301 3.20 -20.28 -0.40
C VAL A 301 3.49 -21.68 0.12
N VAL A 302 3.52 -22.64 -0.80
CA VAL A 302 3.85 -24.03 -0.49
C VAL A 302 5.35 -24.24 -0.29
N LYS A 303 5.72 -25.25 0.46
CA LYS A 303 7.11 -25.67 0.62
C LYS A 303 7.62 -26.19 -0.72
N LYS A 304 8.70 -25.60 -1.24
CA LYS A 304 9.35 -26.14 -2.45
C LYS A 304 9.92 -27.51 -2.11
N THR A 305 9.52 -28.52 -2.87
CA THR A 305 10.16 -29.85 -2.81
C THR A 305 11.58 -29.72 -3.38
N PRO A 306 12.61 -30.30 -2.74
CA PRO A 306 13.96 -30.30 -3.32
C PRO A 306 13.92 -30.99 -4.69
N GLY A 307 14.10 -30.23 -5.78
CA GLY A 307 14.07 -30.73 -7.15
C GLY A 307 13.31 -29.86 -8.17
N GLU A 308 12.43 -28.97 -7.76
CA GLU A 308 11.79 -27.99 -8.65
C GLU A 308 12.67 -26.72 -8.76
N ILE A 309 13.70 -26.80 -9.59
CA ILE A 309 14.40 -25.62 -10.10
C ILE A 309 13.48 -25.02 -11.17
N SER A 310 13.12 -23.75 -10.97
CA SER A 310 12.30 -22.94 -11.86
C SER A 310 12.73 -23.07 -13.34
N ALA A 311 11.81 -23.54 -14.17
CA ALA A 311 11.82 -23.23 -15.59
C ALA A 311 11.29 -21.82 -15.83
#